data_42df29a394fe863b6c5224a48c534618
#
_entry.id   42df29a394fe863b6c5224a48c534618
#
_cell.length_a   1.000
_cell.length_b   1.000
_cell.length_c   1.000
_cell.angle_alpha   90.00
_cell.angle_beta   90.00
_cell.angle_gamma   90.00
#
_symmetry.space_group_name_H-M   'P 1'
#
loop_
_entity.id
_entity.type
_entity.pdbx_description
1 polymer ?
#
loop_
_entity_poly.entity_id
_entity_poly.type
_entity_poly.pdbx_seq_one_letter_code
_entity_poly.pdbx_strand_id
1 'polypeptide(L)'
;MSPESGADLPPIDRALIDINELMGMLPHRYPMLMIDRLVEVRLGHSAIGIKNVSINENFFQGHFPGHPVMPGVLIVESMAQTAAALVIETLGLAAANPIVYFMSVDEAKFRKPVVPGDQLRIQVTKDRKRGNVWRFAGVARVDGVTVAEALFTAMIIDQPKPPASA
;
A
#
# COMPACT_ATOMS: atom_id res chain seq x y z
N MET A 1 8.41 7.98 -16.50
CA MET A 1 7.41 6.93 -16.75
C MET A 1 6.13 7.62 -17.19
N SER A 2 5.72 7.43 -18.43
CA SER A 2 4.47 8.00 -18.95
C SER A 2 3.29 7.29 -18.29
N PRO A 3 2.20 7.99 -17.92
CA PRO A 3 0.99 7.31 -17.47
C PRO A 3 0.44 6.48 -18.63
N GLU A 4 0.23 5.18 -18.38
CA GLU A 4 -0.50 4.33 -19.32
C GLU A 4 -1.86 4.99 -19.61
N SER A 5 -2.18 5.19 -20.87
CA SER A 5 -3.48 5.71 -21.27
C SER A 5 -4.54 4.68 -20.86
N GLY A 6 -5.65 5.11 -20.29
CA GLY A 6 -6.68 4.23 -19.71
C GLY A 6 -7.33 3.21 -20.66
N ALA A 7 -6.86 3.11 -21.91
CA ALA A 7 -7.36 2.19 -22.93
C ALA A 7 -6.74 0.77 -22.87
N ASP A 8 -5.61 0.58 -22.16
CA ASP A 8 -4.84 -0.69 -22.13
C ASP A 8 -4.83 -1.38 -20.75
N LEU A 9 -5.56 -0.87 -19.77
CA LEU A 9 -5.61 -1.49 -18.45
C LEU A 9 -6.51 -2.74 -18.47
N PRO A 10 -6.10 -3.84 -17.79
CA PRO A 10 -6.96 -5.00 -17.62
C PRO A 10 -8.24 -4.64 -16.86
N PRO A 11 -9.32 -5.42 -16.98
CA PRO A 11 -10.57 -5.16 -16.28
C PRO A 11 -10.37 -5.15 -14.76
N ILE A 12 -11.26 -4.47 -14.06
CA ILE A 12 -11.30 -4.49 -12.59
C ILE A 12 -11.90 -5.83 -12.15
N ASP A 13 -11.12 -6.62 -11.41
CA ASP A 13 -11.55 -7.90 -10.85
C ASP A 13 -12.37 -7.71 -9.56
N ARG A 14 -11.94 -6.75 -8.70
CA ARG A 14 -12.64 -6.36 -7.48
C ARG A 14 -12.76 -4.84 -7.39
N ALA A 15 -14.00 -4.36 -7.25
CA ALA A 15 -14.25 -2.93 -7.12
C ALA A 15 -13.81 -2.37 -5.77
N LEU A 16 -13.97 -3.17 -4.69
CA LEU A 16 -13.70 -2.77 -3.31
C LEU A 16 -13.25 -3.96 -2.47
N ILE A 17 -12.24 -3.72 -1.63
CA ILE A 17 -11.86 -4.55 -0.46
C ILE A 17 -11.93 -3.63 0.74
N ASP A 18 -12.77 -3.95 1.72
CA ASP A 18 -12.99 -3.12 2.90
C ASP A 18 -11.94 -3.36 4.00
N ILE A 19 -12.02 -2.59 5.09
CA ILE A 19 -11.05 -2.67 6.19
C ILE A 19 -11.05 -4.04 6.89
N ASN A 20 -12.19 -4.70 7.00
CA ASN A 20 -12.26 -6.01 7.66
C ASN A 20 -11.55 -7.07 6.81
N GLU A 21 -11.73 -7.05 5.50
CA GLU A 21 -11.01 -7.90 4.56
C GLU A 21 -9.50 -7.60 4.59
N LEU A 22 -9.12 -6.30 4.57
CA LEU A 22 -7.70 -5.89 4.67
C LEU A 22 -7.02 -6.37 5.94
N MET A 23 -7.69 -6.31 7.08
CA MET A 23 -7.17 -6.83 8.34
C MET A 23 -7.01 -8.35 8.34
N GLY A 24 -7.74 -9.06 7.48
CA GLY A 24 -7.54 -10.49 7.21
C GLY A 24 -6.36 -10.77 6.28
N MET A 25 -5.90 -9.79 5.51
CA MET A 25 -4.78 -9.91 4.57
C MET A 25 -3.46 -9.42 5.16
N LEU A 26 -3.49 -8.26 5.85
CA LEU A 26 -2.31 -7.60 6.38
C LEU A 26 -2.15 -7.89 7.87
N PRO A 27 -0.92 -8.21 8.33
CA PRO A 27 -0.66 -8.43 9.76
C PRO A 27 -0.61 -7.13 10.57
N HIS A 28 -0.49 -5.99 9.89
CA HIS A 28 -0.39 -4.66 10.51
C HIS A 28 -1.63 -4.33 11.34
N ARG A 29 -1.43 -3.65 12.47
CA ARG A 29 -2.47 -3.11 13.37
C ARG A 29 -2.07 -1.70 13.80
N TYR A 30 -2.95 -1.04 14.54
CA TYR A 30 -2.64 0.26 15.12
C TYR A 30 -1.28 0.22 15.85
N PRO A 31 -0.39 1.19 15.63
CA PRO A 31 -0.53 2.40 14.80
C PRO A 31 0.03 2.25 13.38
N MET A 32 0.39 1.04 12.93
CA MET A 32 1.08 0.79 11.66
C MET A 32 0.17 0.41 10.49
N LEU A 33 -1.10 0.09 10.71
CA LEU A 33 -2.03 -0.15 9.61
C LEU A 33 -2.39 1.19 8.96
N MET A 34 -1.94 1.38 7.71
CA MET A 34 -2.03 2.68 7.04
C MET A 34 -3.25 2.81 6.13
N ILE A 35 -3.65 1.74 5.44
CA ILE A 35 -4.70 1.84 4.43
C ILE A 35 -6.07 1.44 4.97
N ASP A 36 -7.11 2.15 4.54
CA ASP A 36 -8.48 1.98 4.99
C ASP A 36 -9.29 1.07 4.06
N ARG A 37 -8.94 1.02 2.77
CA ARG A 37 -9.54 0.14 1.76
C ARG A 37 -8.69 0.03 0.51
N LEU A 38 -8.92 -1.01 -0.31
CA LEU A 38 -8.48 -1.06 -1.69
C LEU A 38 -9.67 -0.85 -2.63
N VAL A 39 -9.44 -0.16 -3.73
CA VAL A 39 -10.40 -0.01 -4.82
C VAL A 39 -9.73 -0.29 -6.16
N GLU A 40 -10.53 -0.57 -7.18
CA GLU A 40 -10.05 -0.81 -8.55
C GLU A 40 -8.95 -1.88 -8.63
N VAL A 41 -9.15 -3.00 -7.93
CA VAL A 41 -8.18 -4.09 -7.88
C VAL A 41 -8.18 -4.86 -9.21
N ARG A 42 -7.03 -4.91 -9.85
CA ARG A 42 -6.75 -5.71 -11.05
C ARG A 42 -5.70 -6.74 -10.69
N LEU A 43 -6.12 -7.99 -10.54
CA LEU A 43 -5.26 -9.08 -10.05
C LEU A 43 -3.98 -9.20 -10.87
N GLY A 44 -2.86 -9.30 -10.18
CA GLY A 44 -1.54 -9.41 -10.80
C GLY A 44 -1.06 -8.15 -11.53
N HIS A 45 -1.80 -7.03 -11.48
CA HIS A 45 -1.47 -5.82 -12.22
C HIS A 45 -1.39 -4.57 -11.33
N SER A 46 -2.53 -4.11 -10.79
CA SER A 46 -2.59 -2.83 -10.05
C SER A 46 -3.74 -2.77 -9.05
N ALA A 47 -3.64 -1.88 -8.08
CA ALA A 47 -4.71 -1.51 -7.17
C ALA A 47 -4.54 -0.07 -6.71
N ILE A 48 -5.59 0.50 -6.12
CA ILE A 48 -5.55 1.80 -5.47
C ILE A 48 -5.87 1.63 -3.99
N GLY A 49 -4.90 1.92 -3.12
CA GLY A 49 -5.12 2.02 -1.68
C GLY A 49 -5.67 3.40 -1.31
N ILE A 50 -6.62 3.42 -0.39
CA ILE A 50 -7.16 4.64 0.19
C ILE A 50 -6.65 4.78 1.61
N LYS A 51 -6.02 5.90 1.92
CA LYS A 51 -5.63 6.31 3.27
C LYS A 51 -6.31 7.63 3.61
N ASN A 52 -7.15 7.63 4.63
CA ASN A 52 -7.69 8.87 5.20
C ASN A 52 -6.71 9.40 6.25
N VAL A 53 -6.22 10.61 6.07
CA VAL A 53 -5.26 11.23 6.98
C VAL A 53 -6.02 12.03 8.03
N SER A 54 -5.89 11.64 9.29
CA SER A 54 -6.58 12.27 10.43
C SER A 54 -5.58 12.86 11.43
N ILE A 55 -5.91 14.02 12.00
CA ILE A 55 -5.14 14.57 13.12
C ILE A 55 -5.08 13.62 14.33
N ASN A 56 -6.00 12.67 14.41
CA ASN A 56 -6.05 11.65 15.48
C ASN A 56 -5.05 10.49 15.28
N GLU A 57 -4.05 10.65 14.42
CA GLU A 57 -2.97 9.68 14.26
C GLU A 57 -1.78 10.05 15.14
N ASN A 58 -1.17 9.04 15.78
CA ASN A 58 -0.14 9.24 16.79
C ASN A 58 1.11 9.97 16.29
N PHE A 59 1.49 9.80 15.00
CA PHE A 59 2.70 10.41 14.48
C PHE A 59 2.63 11.94 14.36
N PHE A 60 1.44 12.55 14.33
CA PHE A 60 1.32 14.00 14.30
C PHE A 60 1.71 14.69 15.60
N GLN A 61 1.79 13.96 16.72
CA GLN A 61 2.29 14.52 17.99
C GLN A 61 3.75 14.96 17.90
N GLY A 62 4.54 14.24 17.12
CA GLY A 62 5.98 14.50 16.98
C GLY A 62 6.40 15.04 15.60
N HIS A 63 5.54 14.98 14.59
CA HIS A 63 5.92 15.32 13.22
C HIS A 63 4.94 16.33 12.57
N PHE A 64 4.95 17.59 12.94
CA PHE A 64 5.76 18.25 13.98
C PHE A 64 4.85 18.99 14.94
N PRO A 65 5.26 19.26 16.19
CA PRO A 65 4.46 20.05 17.13
C PRO A 65 4.00 21.38 16.50
N GLY A 66 2.67 21.60 16.46
CA GLY A 66 2.07 22.80 15.84
C GLY A 66 2.12 22.88 14.30
N HIS A 67 2.71 21.86 13.63
CA HIS A 67 2.81 21.80 12.17
C HIS A 67 2.67 20.34 11.69
N PRO A 68 1.45 19.79 11.69
CA PRO A 68 1.24 18.37 11.38
C PRO A 68 1.48 18.10 9.89
N VAL A 69 2.44 17.23 9.60
CA VAL A 69 2.77 16.71 8.26
C VAL A 69 2.94 15.21 8.34
N MET A 70 2.28 14.46 7.47
CA MET A 70 2.46 13.01 7.42
C MET A 70 3.90 12.67 7.03
N PRO A 71 4.61 11.84 7.83
CA PRO A 71 5.97 11.44 7.50
C PRO A 71 6.03 10.77 6.12
N GLY A 72 6.95 11.20 5.27
CA GLY A 72 7.11 10.64 3.93
C GLY A 72 7.37 9.13 3.94
N VAL A 73 8.11 8.64 4.93
CA VAL A 73 8.36 7.20 5.10
C VAL A 73 7.08 6.41 5.34
N LEU A 74 6.06 7.00 5.96
CA LEU A 74 4.75 6.37 6.17
C LEU A 74 3.88 6.42 4.91
N ILE A 75 4.10 7.37 4.01
CA ILE A 75 3.49 7.34 2.67
C ILE A 75 4.04 6.15 1.88
N VAL A 76 5.35 5.91 1.93
CA VAL A 76 5.97 4.73 1.30
C VAL A 76 5.47 3.44 1.95
N GLU A 77 5.32 3.39 3.26
CA GLU A 77 4.71 2.25 3.97
C GLU A 77 3.27 1.99 3.48
N SER A 78 2.49 3.05 3.27
CA SER A 78 1.13 2.94 2.72
C SER A 78 1.13 2.36 1.29
N MET A 79 2.13 2.70 0.47
CA MET A 79 2.33 2.10 -0.86
C MET A 79 2.63 0.60 -0.73
N ALA A 80 3.50 0.22 0.21
CA ALA A 80 3.84 -1.17 0.45
C ALA A 80 2.66 -2.00 0.91
N GLN A 81 1.87 -1.50 1.83
CA GLN A 81 0.67 -2.20 2.31
C GLN A 81 -0.37 -2.36 1.20
N THR A 82 -0.54 -1.35 0.35
CA THR A 82 -1.39 -1.42 -0.84
C THR A 82 -0.92 -2.53 -1.79
N ALA A 83 0.37 -2.59 -2.08
CA ALA A 83 0.96 -3.62 -2.93
C ALA A 83 0.88 -5.01 -2.29
N ALA A 84 1.13 -5.12 -0.98
CA ALA A 84 1.01 -6.38 -0.24
C ALA A 84 -0.41 -6.95 -0.32
N ALA A 85 -1.42 -6.12 -0.09
CA ALA A 85 -2.82 -6.55 -0.20
C ALA A 85 -3.16 -7.00 -1.64
N LEU A 86 -2.68 -6.28 -2.66
CA LEU A 86 -2.84 -6.68 -4.07
C LEU A 86 -2.23 -8.05 -4.34
N VAL A 87 -1.02 -8.32 -3.83
CA VAL A 87 -0.36 -9.62 -4.03
C VAL A 87 -1.10 -10.73 -3.31
N ILE A 88 -1.50 -10.50 -2.06
CA ILE A 88 -2.23 -11.48 -1.24
C ILE A 88 -3.56 -11.85 -1.91
N GLU A 89 -4.30 -10.87 -2.42
CA GLU A 89 -5.54 -11.10 -3.17
C GLU A 89 -5.25 -11.86 -4.48
N THR A 90 -4.22 -11.45 -5.23
CA THR A 90 -3.82 -12.10 -6.49
C THR A 90 -3.48 -13.57 -6.31
N LEU A 91 -2.82 -13.92 -5.22
CA LEU A 91 -2.38 -15.30 -4.93
C LEU A 91 -3.40 -16.10 -4.12
N GLY A 92 -4.50 -15.50 -3.66
CA GLY A 92 -5.49 -16.14 -2.82
C GLY A 92 -4.97 -16.53 -1.43
N LEU A 93 -4.02 -15.76 -0.88
CA LEU A 93 -3.29 -16.10 0.36
C LEU A 93 -3.88 -15.45 1.63
N ALA A 94 -5.07 -14.86 1.60
CA ALA A 94 -5.66 -14.17 2.74
C ALA A 94 -5.71 -15.04 4.03
N ALA A 95 -5.95 -16.34 3.89
CA ALA A 95 -5.98 -17.28 5.02
C ALA A 95 -4.58 -17.76 5.48
N ALA A 96 -3.52 -17.51 4.71
CA ALA A 96 -2.17 -17.99 4.99
C ALA A 96 -1.35 -17.03 5.85
N ASN A 97 -1.86 -15.81 6.08
CA ASN A 97 -1.21 -14.77 6.90
C ASN A 97 0.27 -14.51 6.51
N PRO A 98 0.58 -14.27 5.23
CA PRO A 98 1.96 -14.12 4.78
C PRO A 98 2.59 -12.86 5.34
N ILE A 99 3.92 -12.88 5.52
CA ILE A 99 4.69 -11.69 5.87
C ILE A 99 5.29 -11.10 4.60
N VAL A 100 5.20 -9.78 4.48
CA VAL A 100 5.80 -9.01 3.39
C VAL A 100 6.94 -8.18 3.93
N TYR A 101 8.14 -8.41 3.40
CA TYR A 101 9.33 -7.64 3.74
C TYR A 101 9.73 -6.70 2.60
N PHE A 102 10.01 -5.46 2.93
CA PHE A 102 10.74 -4.59 2.02
C PHE A 102 12.15 -5.13 1.78
N MET A 103 12.56 -5.16 0.51
CA MET A 103 13.93 -5.44 0.11
C MET A 103 14.68 -4.18 -0.31
N SER A 104 14.00 -3.29 -1.03
CA SER A 104 14.54 -1.99 -1.42
C SER A 104 13.43 -0.97 -1.64
N VAL A 105 13.77 0.28 -1.44
CA VAL A 105 12.98 1.44 -1.84
C VAL A 105 13.90 2.31 -2.69
N ASP A 106 13.53 2.47 -3.95
CA ASP A 106 14.32 3.19 -4.95
C ASP A 106 13.54 4.42 -5.42
N GLU A 107 14.26 5.46 -5.81
CA GLU A 107 13.70 6.67 -6.45
C GLU A 107 12.52 7.32 -5.70
N ALA A 108 12.47 7.22 -4.37
CA ALA A 108 11.44 7.85 -3.58
C ALA A 108 11.52 9.38 -3.70
N LYS A 109 10.39 10.01 -4.07
CA LYS A 109 10.27 11.46 -4.22
C LYS A 109 9.04 11.94 -3.50
N PHE A 110 9.21 12.97 -2.67
CA PHE A 110 8.14 13.63 -1.94
C PHE A 110 7.97 15.03 -2.53
N ARG A 111 6.83 15.28 -3.16
CA ARG A 111 6.62 16.49 -3.98
C ARG A 111 5.81 17.56 -3.27
N LYS A 112 4.91 17.14 -2.38
CA LYS A 112 4.05 18.04 -1.59
C LYS A 112 3.80 17.45 -0.22
N PRO A 113 3.65 18.29 0.83
CA PRO A 113 3.26 17.82 2.14
C PRO A 113 1.84 17.23 2.12
N VAL A 114 1.64 16.21 2.93
CA VAL A 114 0.33 15.60 3.20
C VAL A 114 -0.05 15.95 4.63
N VAL A 115 -1.24 16.47 4.82
CA VAL A 115 -1.69 17.04 6.09
C VAL A 115 -3.01 16.42 6.55
N PRO A 116 -3.39 16.54 7.83
CA PRO A 116 -4.70 16.08 8.31
C PRO A 116 -5.85 16.65 7.48
N GLY A 117 -6.81 15.82 7.12
CA GLY A 117 -7.92 16.12 6.23
C GLY A 117 -7.72 15.67 4.78
N ASP A 118 -6.48 15.35 4.39
CA ASP A 118 -6.22 14.79 3.06
C ASP A 118 -6.68 13.34 2.96
N GLN A 119 -7.12 12.95 1.78
CA GLN A 119 -7.29 11.54 1.41
C GLN A 119 -6.22 11.17 0.38
N LEU A 120 -5.34 10.24 0.73
CA LEU A 120 -4.39 9.67 -0.20
C LEU A 120 -5.05 8.59 -1.06
N ARG A 121 -4.92 8.73 -2.37
CA ARG A 121 -5.18 7.68 -3.33
C ARG A 121 -3.82 7.15 -3.80
N ILE A 122 -3.52 5.93 -3.44
CA ILE A 122 -2.20 5.31 -3.60
C ILE A 122 -2.31 4.24 -4.67
N GLN A 123 -1.97 4.61 -5.89
CA GLN A 123 -1.92 3.67 -7.00
C GLN A 123 -0.62 2.87 -6.94
N VAL A 124 -0.72 1.55 -6.93
CA VAL A 124 0.42 0.66 -7.12
C VAL A 124 0.25 -0.12 -8.41
N THR A 125 1.32 -0.22 -9.18
CA THR A 125 1.35 -0.97 -10.44
C THR A 125 2.55 -1.92 -10.40
N LYS A 126 2.31 -3.20 -10.69
CA LYS A 126 3.38 -4.18 -10.76
C LYS A 126 4.31 -3.84 -11.94
N ASP A 127 5.58 -3.63 -11.63
CA ASP A 127 6.63 -3.48 -12.63
C ASP A 127 7.11 -4.87 -13.11
N ARG A 128 7.54 -5.71 -12.17
CA ARG A 128 7.98 -7.08 -12.48
C ARG A 128 7.84 -8.02 -11.29
N LYS A 129 7.87 -9.34 -11.59
CA LYS A 129 7.87 -10.41 -10.62
C LYS A 129 8.94 -11.45 -10.97
N ARG A 130 9.68 -11.92 -9.97
CA ARG A 130 10.61 -13.04 -10.11
C ARG A 130 10.54 -13.92 -8.85
N GLY A 131 9.97 -15.11 -9.01
CA GLY A 131 9.69 -15.98 -7.86
C GLY A 131 8.72 -15.32 -6.89
N ASN A 132 9.10 -15.23 -5.62
CA ASN A 132 8.36 -14.54 -4.55
C ASN A 132 8.75 -13.06 -4.37
N VAL A 133 9.60 -12.53 -5.24
CA VAL A 133 10.04 -11.13 -5.24
C VAL A 133 9.23 -10.34 -6.25
N TRP A 134 8.61 -9.25 -5.79
CA TRP A 134 7.76 -8.38 -6.56
C TRP A 134 8.29 -6.94 -6.53
N ARG A 135 8.33 -6.30 -7.68
CA ARG A 135 8.65 -4.87 -7.80
C ARG A 135 7.43 -4.09 -8.25
N PHE A 136 7.23 -2.95 -7.61
CA PHE A 136 6.10 -2.05 -7.85
C PHE A 136 6.56 -0.61 -8.07
N ALA A 137 5.79 0.09 -8.90
CA ALA A 137 5.75 1.55 -8.92
C ALA A 137 4.55 2.01 -8.09
N GLY A 138 4.79 2.93 -7.15
CA GLY A 138 3.76 3.55 -6.32
C GLY A 138 3.65 5.04 -6.61
N VAL A 139 2.43 5.54 -6.73
CA VAL A 139 2.13 6.98 -6.89
C VAL A 139 1.00 7.34 -5.95
N ALA A 140 1.28 8.23 -4.99
CA ALA A 140 0.27 8.78 -4.08
C ALA A 140 -0.22 10.15 -4.57
N ARG A 141 -1.54 10.33 -4.54
CA ARG A 141 -2.20 11.58 -4.96
C ARG A 141 -3.19 12.06 -3.90
N VAL A 142 -3.30 13.38 -3.78
CA VAL A 142 -4.37 14.08 -3.06
C VAL A 142 -5.07 14.97 -4.07
N ASP A 143 -6.40 14.86 -4.19
CA ASP A 143 -7.22 15.60 -5.15
C ASP A 143 -6.65 15.59 -6.59
N GLY A 144 -6.17 14.42 -7.02
CA GLY A 144 -5.59 14.21 -8.35
C GLY A 144 -4.14 14.70 -8.51
N VAL A 145 -3.58 15.40 -7.54
CA VAL A 145 -2.21 15.95 -7.58
C VAL A 145 -1.24 14.94 -6.96
N THR A 146 -0.17 14.58 -7.68
CA THR A 146 0.89 13.70 -7.16
C THR A 146 1.63 14.35 -6.00
N VAL A 147 1.62 13.71 -4.84
CA VAL A 147 2.31 14.16 -3.61
C VAL A 147 3.56 13.34 -3.32
N ALA A 148 3.58 12.07 -3.69
CA ALA A 148 4.76 11.21 -3.54
C ALA A 148 4.76 10.10 -4.60
N GLU A 149 5.94 9.60 -4.90
CA GLU A 149 6.15 8.45 -5.77
C GLU A 149 7.38 7.66 -5.33
N ALA A 150 7.37 6.34 -5.57
CA ALA A 150 8.52 5.48 -5.29
C ALA A 150 8.49 4.23 -6.17
N LEU A 151 9.67 3.67 -6.41
CA LEU A 151 9.84 2.28 -6.83
C LEU A 151 10.25 1.47 -5.61
N PHE A 152 9.66 0.29 -5.43
CA PHE A 152 10.02 -0.56 -4.30
C PHE A 152 9.92 -2.04 -4.64
N THR A 153 10.71 -2.83 -3.95
CA THR A 153 10.76 -4.28 -4.10
C THR A 153 10.41 -4.92 -2.76
N ALA A 154 9.50 -5.87 -2.80
CA ALA A 154 9.07 -6.63 -1.65
C ALA A 154 9.17 -8.13 -1.90
N MET A 155 9.45 -8.89 -0.84
CA MET A 155 9.44 -10.34 -0.85
C MET A 155 8.32 -10.87 0.03
N ILE A 156 7.58 -11.85 -0.48
CA ILE A 156 6.52 -12.51 0.26
C ILE A 156 7.03 -13.84 0.79
N ILE A 157 6.87 -14.04 2.09
CA ILE A 157 7.28 -15.24 2.78
C ILE A 157 6.05 -15.88 3.43
N ASP A 158 5.81 -17.16 3.10
CA ASP A 158 4.81 -17.95 3.82
C ASP A 158 5.28 -18.16 5.26
N GLN A 159 4.44 -17.82 6.24
CA GLN A 159 4.74 -18.22 7.61
C GLN A 159 4.61 -19.73 7.75
N PRO A 160 5.58 -20.41 8.36
CA PRO A 160 5.36 -21.78 8.77
C PRO A 160 4.18 -21.81 9.75
N LYS A 161 3.20 -22.68 9.47
CA LYS A 161 2.06 -22.88 10.34
C LYS A 161 2.58 -23.19 11.76
N PRO A 162 2.15 -22.47 12.80
CA PRO A 162 2.57 -22.80 14.15
C PRO A 162 2.25 -24.27 14.43
N PRO A 163 3.12 -25.01 15.14
CA PRO A 163 2.85 -26.40 15.47
C PRO A 163 1.50 -26.45 16.18
N ALA A 164 0.66 -27.42 15.77
CA ALA A 164 -0.61 -27.66 16.44
C ALA A 164 -0.32 -27.83 17.93
N SER A 165 -0.94 -26.98 18.76
CA SER A 165 -0.85 -27.13 20.22
C SER A 165 -1.35 -28.52 20.59
N ALA A 166 -0.45 -29.32 21.16
CA ALA A 166 -0.77 -30.63 21.74
C ALA A 166 -1.69 -30.44 22.95
#